data_52630da5bda65092eb8c570c56158b1c
#
_entry.id   52630da5bda65092eb8c570c56158b1c
#
_cell.length_a   1.000
_cell.length_b   1.000
_cell.length_c   1.000
_cell.angle_alpha   90.00
_cell.angle_beta   90.00
_cell.angle_gamma   90.00
#
_symmetry.space_group_name_H-M   'P 1'
#
loop_
_entity.id
_entity.type
_entity.pdbx_description
1 polymer ?
#
loop_
_entity_poly.entity_id
_entity_poly.type
_entity_poly.pdbx_seq_one_letter_code
_entity_poly.pdbx_strand_id
1 'polypeptide(L)'
;MKKIIILGFGLFLMAACGSKEQKAPDHDELIDSISAIEQTVSEQSLLFSADTAEMMVKMYTRFVDNFPEDSLTPIYMMRIADIEVNRGNFDKGIVLYDSVINTFLGFEGLPECMLRKAEALDQDGEHREQAIAAYQDFISEYPDDPRSQEIMGRLQYANMTQEELLATVHKMENQSRK
;
A
#
# COMPACT_ATOMS: atom_id res chain seq x y z
N MET A 1 -43.57 64.66 21.08
CA MET A 1 -42.15 64.24 21.21
C MET A 1 -41.97 62.93 20.38
N LYS A 2 -41.56 63.11 19.13
CA LYS A 2 -41.35 61.95 18.19
C LYS A 2 -39.90 61.56 18.24
N LYS A 3 -39.61 60.35 18.69
CA LYS A 3 -38.26 59.71 18.66
C LYS A 3 -38.02 59.11 17.28
N ILE A 4 -37.07 59.62 16.56
CA ILE A 4 -36.57 59.17 15.29
C ILE A 4 -35.56 58.07 15.60
N ILE A 5 -35.82 56.83 15.20
CA ILE A 5 -34.90 55.68 15.25
C ILE A 5 -34.20 55.64 13.89
N ILE A 6 -32.90 55.95 13.88
CA ILE A 6 -32.04 55.81 12.70
C ILE A 6 -31.54 54.34 12.67
N LEU A 7 -32.08 53.53 11.73
CA LEU A 7 -31.53 52.21 11.41
C LEU A 7 -30.26 52.41 10.58
N GLY A 8 -29.13 52.13 11.21
CA GLY A 8 -27.85 52.01 10.51
C GLY A 8 -27.79 50.74 9.66
N PHE A 9 -27.84 50.90 8.35
CA PHE A 9 -27.66 49.85 7.39
C PHE A 9 -26.15 49.55 7.26
N GLY A 10 -25.69 48.55 8.02
CA GLY A 10 -24.30 48.04 7.93
C GLY A 10 -24.09 47.33 6.62
N LEU A 11 -23.38 47.93 5.70
CA LEU A 11 -22.90 47.35 4.46
C LEU A 11 -21.83 46.29 4.79
N PHE A 12 -22.21 45.02 4.86
CA PHE A 12 -21.29 43.89 5.03
C PHE A 12 -20.62 43.61 3.68
N LEU A 13 -19.42 44.20 3.50
CA LEU A 13 -18.54 43.86 2.38
C LEU A 13 -18.06 42.42 2.56
N MET A 14 -18.74 41.45 1.92
CA MET A 14 -18.25 40.12 1.70
C MET A 14 -17.01 40.20 0.79
N ALA A 15 -15.82 40.18 1.40
CA ALA A 15 -14.60 39.91 0.69
C ALA A 15 -14.70 38.47 0.16
N ALA A 16 -15.09 38.35 -1.09
CA ALA A 16 -14.96 37.10 -1.84
C ALA A 16 -13.46 36.81 -1.98
N CYS A 17 -12.90 36.06 -1.04
CA CYS A 17 -11.66 35.33 -1.29
C CYS A 17 -11.92 34.42 -2.47
N GLY A 18 -11.45 34.80 -3.64
CA GLY A 18 -11.38 33.93 -4.81
C GLY A 18 -10.44 32.77 -4.52
N SER A 19 -10.94 31.72 -3.88
CA SER A 19 -10.33 30.39 -4.00
C SER A 19 -10.37 30.07 -5.48
N LYS A 20 -9.19 30.02 -6.13
CA LYS A 20 -9.07 29.41 -7.44
C LYS A 20 -9.64 28.00 -7.27
N GLU A 21 -10.81 27.74 -7.81
CA GLU A 21 -11.31 26.38 -8.00
C GLU A 21 -10.21 25.65 -8.77
N GLN A 22 -9.47 24.82 -8.07
CA GLN A 22 -8.49 23.97 -8.69
C GLN A 22 -9.30 22.92 -9.45
N LYS A 23 -9.42 23.12 -10.79
CA LYS A 23 -10.11 22.18 -11.65
C LYS A 23 -9.62 20.78 -11.32
N ALA A 24 -10.54 19.85 -11.07
CA ALA A 24 -10.18 18.45 -10.87
C ALA A 24 -9.28 17.99 -12.03
N PRO A 25 -8.25 17.19 -11.78
CA PRO A 25 -7.38 16.71 -12.83
C PRO A 25 -8.21 15.92 -13.85
N ASP A 26 -7.81 15.99 -15.11
CA ASP A 26 -8.35 15.10 -16.12
C ASP A 26 -7.86 13.67 -15.84
N HIS A 27 -8.78 12.70 -15.90
CA HIS A 27 -8.51 11.30 -15.58
C HIS A 27 -7.43 10.72 -16.50
N ASP A 28 -7.62 10.83 -17.81
CA ASP A 28 -6.73 10.22 -18.79
C ASP A 28 -5.37 10.93 -18.81
N GLU A 29 -5.35 12.26 -18.69
CA GLU A 29 -4.11 13.04 -18.58
C GLU A 29 -3.27 12.61 -17.38
N LEU A 30 -3.93 12.28 -16.24
CA LEU A 30 -3.23 11.84 -15.05
C LEU A 30 -2.66 10.43 -15.21
N ILE A 31 -3.40 9.51 -15.83
CA ILE A 31 -2.92 8.16 -16.17
C ILE A 31 -1.72 8.23 -17.10
N ASP A 32 -1.81 9.03 -18.17
CA ASP A 32 -0.72 9.20 -19.13
C ASP A 32 0.54 9.74 -18.45
N SER A 33 0.37 10.72 -17.54
CA SER A 33 1.47 11.29 -16.79
C SER A 33 2.13 10.27 -15.85
N ILE A 34 1.33 9.43 -15.18
CA ILE A 34 1.83 8.35 -14.31
C ILE A 34 2.60 7.34 -15.17
N SER A 35 2.01 6.89 -16.28
CA SER A 35 2.59 5.89 -17.17
C SER A 35 3.93 6.35 -17.76
N ALA A 36 4.04 7.63 -18.14
CA ALA A 36 5.29 8.20 -18.64
C ALA A 36 6.41 8.18 -17.58
N ILE A 37 6.09 8.46 -16.33
CA ILE A 37 7.07 8.38 -15.23
C ILE A 37 7.49 6.93 -14.98
N GLU A 38 6.52 6.00 -14.92
CA GLU A 38 6.79 4.57 -14.73
C GLU A 38 7.70 4.01 -15.83
N GLN A 39 7.44 4.36 -17.07
CA GLN A 39 8.28 3.98 -18.21
C GLN A 39 9.69 4.53 -18.06
N THR A 40 9.85 5.80 -17.72
CA THR A 40 11.15 6.42 -17.51
C THR A 40 11.96 5.71 -16.40
N VAL A 41 11.30 5.34 -15.31
CA VAL A 41 11.93 4.60 -14.20
C VAL A 41 12.37 3.20 -14.64
N SER A 42 11.53 2.51 -15.42
CA SER A 42 11.81 1.17 -15.93
C SER A 42 12.98 1.15 -16.92
N GLU A 43 13.02 2.10 -17.87
CA GLU A 43 14.02 2.14 -18.94
C GLU A 43 15.41 2.53 -18.45
N GLN A 44 15.49 3.40 -17.46
CA GLN A 44 16.78 3.95 -17.03
C GLN A 44 17.54 3.06 -16.06
N SER A 45 16.98 1.91 -15.61
CA SER A 45 17.56 1.08 -14.52
C SER A 45 18.06 1.94 -13.35
N LEU A 46 17.58 3.15 -13.27
CA LEU A 46 17.97 4.12 -12.28
C LEU A 46 17.58 3.55 -10.92
N LEU A 47 18.59 3.34 -10.11
CA LEU A 47 18.42 3.22 -8.68
C LEU A 47 17.29 4.18 -8.29
N PHE A 48 16.21 3.62 -7.77
CA PHE A 48 15.00 4.33 -7.40
C PHE A 48 15.38 5.47 -6.46
N SER A 49 15.62 6.67 -7.00
CA SER A 49 16.08 7.79 -6.19
C SER A 49 14.99 8.23 -5.23
N ALA A 50 15.37 8.78 -4.08
CA ALA A 50 14.41 9.28 -3.11
C ALA A 50 13.46 10.32 -3.75
N ASP A 51 13.97 11.17 -4.63
CA ASP A 51 13.18 12.20 -5.34
C ASP A 51 12.17 11.55 -6.31
N THR A 52 12.57 10.51 -7.02
CA THR A 52 11.69 9.76 -7.91
C THR A 52 10.59 9.04 -7.11
N ALA A 53 10.94 8.42 -6.00
CA ALA A 53 9.99 7.78 -5.10
C ALA A 53 8.94 8.77 -4.59
N GLU A 54 9.37 9.95 -4.16
CA GLU A 54 8.46 11.00 -3.67
C GLU A 54 7.54 11.51 -4.78
N MET A 55 8.08 11.71 -5.99
CA MET A 55 7.27 12.13 -7.14
C MET A 55 6.22 11.08 -7.48
N MET A 56 6.57 9.79 -7.50
CA MET A 56 5.61 8.70 -7.77
C MET A 56 4.53 8.63 -6.70
N VAL A 57 4.89 8.66 -5.42
CA VAL A 57 3.91 8.70 -4.31
C VAL A 57 2.95 9.86 -4.50
N LYS A 58 3.44 11.06 -4.83
CA LYS A 58 2.61 12.24 -5.07
C LYS A 58 1.63 12.05 -6.22
N MET A 59 2.09 11.46 -7.33
CA MET A 59 1.24 11.24 -8.52
C MET A 59 0.17 10.19 -8.24
N TYR A 60 0.53 9.07 -7.63
CA TYR A 60 -0.43 8.04 -7.24
C TYR A 60 -1.44 8.56 -6.22
N THR A 61 -1.00 9.27 -5.18
CA THR A 61 -1.90 9.88 -4.19
C THR A 61 -2.88 10.84 -4.86
N ARG A 62 -2.41 11.66 -5.80
CA ARG A 62 -3.29 12.55 -6.56
C ARG A 62 -4.36 11.79 -7.34
N PHE A 63 -4.03 10.63 -7.90
CA PHE A 63 -5.02 9.78 -8.58
C PHE A 63 -6.03 9.21 -7.59
N VAL A 64 -5.56 8.56 -6.53
CA VAL A 64 -6.40 7.95 -5.47
C VAL A 64 -7.37 8.96 -4.86
N ASP A 65 -6.91 10.17 -4.57
CA ASP A 65 -7.73 11.24 -3.98
C ASP A 65 -8.83 11.75 -4.91
N ASN A 66 -8.59 11.76 -6.22
CA ASN A 66 -9.55 12.29 -7.19
C ASN A 66 -10.46 11.21 -7.80
N PHE A 67 -10.02 9.95 -7.80
CA PHE A 67 -10.73 8.83 -8.42
C PHE A 67 -10.81 7.62 -7.47
N PRO A 68 -11.41 7.77 -6.26
CA PRO A 68 -11.37 6.74 -5.22
C PRO A 68 -12.07 5.43 -5.60
N GLU A 69 -12.99 5.46 -6.57
CA GLU A 69 -13.73 4.28 -7.02
C GLU A 69 -13.22 3.69 -8.34
N ASP A 70 -12.13 4.25 -8.87
CA ASP A 70 -11.53 3.75 -10.10
C ASP A 70 -10.85 2.39 -9.89
N SER A 71 -10.86 1.55 -10.93
CA SER A 71 -10.24 0.22 -10.90
C SER A 71 -8.72 0.26 -10.71
N LEU A 72 -8.06 1.36 -11.04
CA LEU A 72 -6.63 1.58 -10.82
C LEU A 72 -6.30 2.03 -9.40
N THR A 73 -7.29 2.51 -8.64
CA THR A 73 -7.06 3.01 -7.28
C THR A 73 -6.43 1.98 -6.36
N PRO A 74 -6.92 0.74 -6.23
CA PRO A 74 -6.24 -0.25 -5.40
C PRO A 74 -4.82 -0.57 -5.89
N ILE A 75 -4.57 -0.53 -7.19
CA ILE A 75 -3.23 -0.74 -7.76
C ILE A 75 -2.28 0.38 -7.32
N TYR A 76 -2.71 1.64 -7.44
CA TYR A 76 -1.87 2.77 -7.05
C TYR A 76 -1.67 2.85 -5.53
N MET A 77 -2.67 2.49 -4.73
CA MET A 77 -2.50 2.37 -3.28
C MET A 77 -1.46 1.31 -2.90
N MET A 78 -1.46 0.15 -3.56
CA MET A 78 -0.43 -0.87 -3.36
C MET A 78 0.95 -0.36 -3.75
N ARG A 79 1.08 0.35 -4.88
CA ARG A 79 2.36 0.94 -5.32
C ARG A 79 2.88 1.99 -4.34
N ILE A 80 2.01 2.81 -3.74
CA ILE A 80 2.40 3.72 -2.67
C ILE A 80 2.90 2.92 -1.47
N ALA A 81 2.19 1.87 -1.07
CA ALA A 81 2.59 1.01 0.04
C ALA A 81 3.97 0.37 -0.20
N ASP A 82 4.21 -0.18 -1.39
CA ASP A 82 5.50 -0.75 -1.79
C ASP A 82 6.64 0.28 -1.66
N ILE A 83 6.41 1.50 -2.13
CA ILE A 83 7.40 2.59 -2.04
C ILE A 83 7.67 2.95 -0.59
N GLU A 84 6.64 3.08 0.25
CA GLU A 84 6.81 3.42 1.66
C GLU A 84 7.55 2.30 2.43
N VAL A 85 7.24 1.03 2.19
CA VAL A 85 7.96 -0.12 2.77
C VAL A 85 9.43 -0.10 2.35
N ASN A 86 9.74 0.10 1.07
CA ASN A 86 11.11 0.16 0.56
C ASN A 86 11.90 1.36 1.13
N ARG A 87 11.23 2.41 1.59
CA ARG A 87 11.84 3.55 2.30
C ARG A 87 11.98 3.32 3.80
N GLY A 88 11.55 2.16 4.32
CA GLY A 88 11.54 1.84 5.75
C GLY A 88 10.36 2.41 6.52
N ASN A 89 9.36 2.97 5.84
CA ASN A 89 8.14 3.49 6.45
C ASN A 89 7.08 2.37 6.56
N PHE A 90 7.41 1.29 7.26
CA PHE A 90 6.61 0.06 7.33
C PHE A 90 5.17 0.32 7.77
N ASP A 91 4.95 1.09 8.85
CA ASP A 91 3.61 1.40 9.35
C ASP A 91 2.70 2.00 8.27
N LYS A 92 3.23 2.92 7.45
CA LYS A 92 2.46 3.54 6.37
C LYS A 92 2.12 2.54 5.29
N GLY A 93 3.06 1.70 4.90
CA GLY A 93 2.85 0.67 3.90
C GLY A 93 1.79 -0.33 4.36
N ILE A 94 1.89 -0.82 5.59
CA ILE A 94 0.95 -1.76 6.19
C ILE A 94 -0.47 -1.18 6.24
N VAL A 95 -0.62 0.08 6.67
CA VAL A 95 -1.94 0.77 6.69
C VAL A 95 -2.55 0.88 5.30
N LEU A 96 -1.73 1.14 4.27
CA LEU A 96 -2.21 1.21 2.89
C LEU A 96 -2.65 -0.16 2.35
N TYR A 97 -1.87 -1.23 2.62
CA TYR A 97 -2.29 -2.59 2.27
C TYR A 97 -3.60 -2.97 2.98
N ASP A 98 -3.73 -2.66 4.27
CA ASP A 98 -4.98 -2.90 5.01
C ASP A 98 -6.16 -2.14 4.39
N SER A 99 -5.95 -0.91 3.96
CA SER A 99 -6.97 -0.12 3.29
C SER A 99 -7.42 -0.78 1.97
N VAL A 100 -6.50 -1.30 1.18
CA VAL A 100 -6.82 -2.03 -0.06
C VAL A 100 -7.60 -3.31 0.27
N ILE A 101 -7.10 -4.14 1.20
CA ILE A 101 -7.71 -5.42 1.57
C ILE A 101 -9.15 -5.24 2.08
N ASN A 102 -9.40 -4.19 2.88
CA ASN A 102 -10.69 -3.98 3.51
C ASN A 102 -11.70 -3.23 2.62
N THR A 103 -11.23 -2.47 1.62
CA THR A 103 -12.09 -1.61 0.80
C THR A 103 -12.43 -2.24 -0.55
N PHE A 104 -11.47 -2.91 -1.19
CA PHE A 104 -11.58 -3.38 -2.57
C PHE A 104 -11.74 -4.91 -2.66
N LEU A 105 -12.79 -5.45 -2.03
CA LEU A 105 -13.02 -6.90 -1.92
C LEU A 105 -13.11 -7.65 -3.26
N GLY A 106 -13.41 -6.96 -4.34
CA GLY A 106 -13.45 -7.53 -5.70
C GLY A 106 -12.18 -7.33 -6.52
N PHE A 107 -11.13 -6.80 -5.92
CA PHE A 107 -9.87 -6.55 -6.61
C PHE A 107 -9.09 -7.84 -6.86
N GLU A 108 -8.76 -8.14 -8.13
CA GLU A 108 -8.03 -9.37 -8.50
C GLU A 108 -6.64 -9.47 -7.87
N GLY A 109 -6.05 -8.33 -7.51
CA GLY A 109 -4.74 -8.24 -6.86
C GLY A 109 -4.76 -8.46 -5.33
N LEU A 110 -5.91 -8.83 -4.71
CA LEU A 110 -5.98 -9.05 -3.26
C LEU A 110 -4.99 -10.11 -2.76
N PRO A 111 -4.80 -11.27 -3.42
CA PRO A 111 -3.81 -12.24 -2.97
C PRO A 111 -2.39 -11.65 -2.88
N GLU A 112 -2.02 -10.87 -3.88
CA GLU A 112 -0.74 -10.16 -3.90
C GLU A 112 -0.63 -9.13 -2.78
N CYS A 113 -1.70 -8.34 -2.58
CA CYS A 113 -1.75 -7.32 -1.53
C CYS A 113 -1.59 -7.92 -0.13
N MET A 114 -2.29 -9.02 0.16
CA MET A 114 -2.19 -9.73 1.44
C MET A 114 -0.78 -10.28 1.68
N LEU A 115 -0.16 -10.84 0.65
CA LEU A 115 1.19 -11.36 0.76
C LEU A 115 2.22 -10.25 1.00
N ARG A 116 2.15 -9.15 0.25
CA ARG A 116 3.03 -7.98 0.45
C ARG A 116 2.89 -7.37 1.84
N LYS A 117 1.66 -7.31 2.38
CA LYS A 117 1.46 -6.91 3.77
C LYS A 117 2.19 -7.84 4.74
N ALA A 118 2.05 -9.16 4.58
CA ALA A 118 2.71 -10.14 5.44
C ALA A 118 4.24 -10.03 5.34
N GLU A 119 4.77 -9.84 4.14
CA GLU A 119 6.20 -9.62 3.90
C GLU A 119 6.70 -8.31 4.51
N ALA A 120 5.93 -7.23 4.44
CA ALA A 120 6.26 -5.96 5.08
C ALA A 120 6.34 -6.08 6.62
N LEU A 121 5.40 -6.80 7.23
CA LEU A 121 5.40 -7.10 8.67
C LEU A 121 6.61 -7.96 9.08
N ASP A 122 7.01 -8.92 8.23
CA ASP A 122 8.16 -9.80 8.49
C ASP A 122 9.49 -9.04 8.34
N GLN A 123 9.56 -8.14 7.36
CA GLN A 123 10.75 -7.33 7.07
C GLN A 123 11.01 -6.27 8.14
N ASP A 124 9.98 -5.71 8.72
CA ASP A 124 10.08 -4.74 9.81
C ASP A 124 10.74 -5.34 11.07
N GLY A 125 10.58 -6.65 11.30
CA GLY A 125 11.19 -7.39 12.39
C GLY A 125 10.58 -7.12 13.77
N GLU A 126 9.88 -6.03 13.96
CA GLU A 126 9.19 -5.70 15.22
C GLU A 126 7.80 -6.37 15.32
N HIS A 127 7.25 -6.79 14.17
CA HIS A 127 5.88 -7.31 14.04
C HIS A 127 5.80 -8.80 13.70
N ARG A 128 6.77 -9.60 14.17
CA ARG A 128 6.89 -11.03 13.81
C ARG A 128 5.61 -11.84 14.03
N GLU A 129 4.91 -11.65 15.15
CA GLU A 129 3.67 -12.38 15.43
C GLU A 129 2.56 -11.99 14.45
N GLN A 130 2.49 -10.71 14.09
CA GLN A 130 1.53 -10.20 13.12
C GLN A 130 1.87 -10.69 11.70
N ALA A 131 3.15 -10.81 11.35
CA ALA A 131 3.57 -11.38 10.09
C ALA A 131 3.12 -12.85 9.96
N ILE A 132 3.34 -13.65 11.00
CA ILE A 132 2.90 -15.05 11.04
C ILE A 132 1.38 -15.14 10.88
N ALA A 133 0.61 -14.31 11.57
CA ALA A 133 -0.84 -14.27 11.45
C ALA A 133 -1.27 -13.88 10.03
N ALA A 134 -0.65 -12.85 9.44
CA ALA A 134 -0.96 -12.41 8.07
C ALA A 134 -0.64 -13.48 7.01
N TYR A 135 0.45 -14.23 7.17
CA TYR A 135 0.74 -15.37 6.31
C TYR A 135 -0.29 -16.50 6.48
N GLN A 136 -0.74 -16.77 7.70
CA GLN A 136 -1.79 -17.76 7.96
C GLN A 136 -3.13 -17.36 7.35
N ASP A 137 -3.49 -16.08 7.43
CA ASP A 137 -4.67 -15.53 6.77
C ASP A 137 -4.60 -15.71 5.26
N PHE A 138 -3.45 -15.40 4.65
CA PHE A 138 -3.24 -15.64 3.21
C PHE A 138 -3.42 -17.10 2.82
N ILE A 139 -2.81 -18.04 3.56
CA ILE A 139 -2.95 -19.49 3.30
C ILE A 139 -4.40 -19.94 3.44
N SER A 140 -5.13 -19.39 4.40
CA SER A 140 -6.54 -19.74 4.65
C SER A 140 -7.45 -19.24 3.53
N GLU A 141 -7.23 -18.02 3.04
CA GLU A 141 -8.04 -17.39 1.98
C GLU A 141 -7.70 -17.94 0.60
N TYR A 142 -6.42 -18.30 0.36
CA TYR A 142 -5.92 -18.73 -0.94
C TYR A 142 -5.16 -20.07 -0.84
N PRO A 143 -5.81 -21.17 -0.40
CA PRO A 143 -5.13 -22.45 -0.17
C PRO A 143 -4.55 -23.08 -1.45
N ASP A 144 -5.13 -22.77 -2.61
CA ASP A 144 -4.71 -23.29 -3.92
C ASP A 144 -3.65 -22.39 -4.60
N ASP A 145 -3.29 -21.24 -4.02
CA ASP A 145 -2.20 -20.42 -4.54
C ASP A 145 -0.86 -21.17 -4.35
N PRO A 146 -0.03 -21.28 -5.40
CA PRO A 146 1.24 -21.99 -5.29
C PRO A 146 2.14 -21.48 -4.16
N ARG A 147 2.06 -20.20 -3.82
CA ARG A 147 2.82 -19.57 -2.74
C ARG A 147 2.38 -20.05 -1.35
N SER A 148 1.12 -20.48 -1.19
CA SER A 148 0.60 -20.99 0.10
C SER A 148 1.37 -22.20 0.60
N GLN A 149 1.77 -23.13 -0.28
CA GLN A 149 2.57 -24.27 0.11
C GLN A 149 4.00 -23.87 0.52
N GLU A 150 4.61 -22.95 -0.20
CA GLU A 150 5.93 -22.42 0.14
C GLU A 150 5.93 -21.73 1.50
N ILE A 151 4.95 -20.85 1.73
CA ILE A 151 4.81 -20.09 2.99
C ILE A 151 4.56 -21.05 4.16
N MET A 152 3.71 -22.06 3.97
CA MET A 152 3.44 -23.09 4.99
C MET A 152 4.72 -23.82 5.39
N GLY A 153 5.55 -24.18 4.41
CA GLY A 153 6.88 -24.76 4.67
C GLY A 153 7.79 -23.82 5.47
N ARG A 154 7.86 -22.54 5.09
CA ARG A 154 8.65 -21.53 5.81
C ARG A 154 8.18 -21.35 7.25
N LEU A 155 6.86 -21.25 7.49
CA LEU A 155 6.29 -21.11 8.83
C LEU A 155 6.56 -22.33 9.70
N GLN A 156 6.54 -23.53 9.14
CA GLN A 156 6.88 -24.75 9.86
C GLN A 156 8.32 -24.70 10.39
N TYR A 157 9.29 -24.29 9.57
CA TYR A 157 10.68 -24.15 9.99
C TYR A 157 10.90 -23.00 10.96
N ALA A 158 10.20 -21.88 10.78
CA ALA A 158 10.32 -20.69 11.66
C ALA A 158 9.85 -20.97 13.09
N ASN A 159 8.98 -21.96 13.29
CA ASN A 159 8.46 -22.34 14.60
C ASN A 159 9.24 -23.51 15.26
N MET A 160 10.26 -24.07 14.58
CA MET A 160 11.08 -25.14 15.14
C MET A 160 12.12 -24.59 16.10
N THR A 161 12.35 -25.31 17.18
CA THR A 161 13.51 -25.11 18.04
C THR A 161 14.79 -25.46 17.29
N GLN A 162 15.92 -24.98 17.77
CA GLN A 162 17.23 -25.33 17.18
C GLN A 162 17.47 -26.84 17.15
N GLU A 163 17.03 -27.58 18.16
CA GLU A 163 17.16 -29.03 18.25
C GLU A 163 16.30 -29.75 17.19
N GLU A 164 15.04 -29.35 17.03
CA GLU A 164 14.13 -29.87 16.01
C GLU A 164 14.63 -29.57 14.60
N LEU A 165 15.18 -28.38 14.38
CA LEU A 165 15.77 -28.00 13.09
C LEU A 165 16.96 -28.89 12.74
N LEU A 166 17.89 -29.10 13.69
CA LEU A 166 19.05 -29.98 13.50
C LEU A 166 18.60 -31.44 13.22
N ALA A 167 17.62 -31.95 13.96
CA ALA A 167 17.08 -33.29 13.74
C ALA A 167 16.47 -33.44 12.33
N THR A 168 15.78 -32.40 11.86
CA THR A 168 15.18 -32.37 10.53
C THR A 168 16.25 -32.37 9.43
N VAL A 169 17.29 -31.55 9.57
CA VAL A 169 18.43 -31.51 8.63
C VAL A 169 19.10 -32.87 8.54
N HIS A 170 19.44 -33.50 9.67
CA HIS A 170 20.04 -34.85 9.68
C HIS A 170 19.16 -35.90 9.02
N LYS A 171 17.85 -35.84 9.19
CA LYS A 171 16.90 -36.74 8.52
C LYS A 171 16.93 -36.56 7.01
N MET A 172 16.96 -35.33 6.52
CA MET A 172 17.02 -35.04 5.07
C MET A 172 18.34 -35.52 4.46
N GLU A 173 19.48 -35.26 5.13
CA GLU A 173 20.79 -35.77 4.67
C GLU A 173 20.85 -37.30 4.55
N ASN A 174 20.23 -38.00 5.50
CA ASN A 174 20.18 -39.47 5.48
C ASN A 174 19.26 -40.01 4.38
N GLN A 175 18.24 -39.28 3.97
CA GLN A 175 17.35 -39.63 2.87
C GLN A 175 17.97 -39.39 1.50
N SER A 176 18.78 -38.34 1.35
CA SER A 176 19.46 -38.00 0.09
C SER A 176 20.65 -38.91 -0.24
N ARG A 177 21.12 -39.72 0.73
CA ARG A 177 22.22 -40.71 0.55
C ARG A 177 21.76 -42.11 0.19
N LYS A 178 20.45 -42.34 0.07
CA LYS A 178 19.84 -43.62 -0.35
C LYS A 178 19.41 -43.57 -1.80
#